data_37f75025d696678bafc6b9f61db03824
#
_entry.id   37f75025d696678bafc6b9f61db03824
#
_cell.length_a   1.000
_cell.length_b   1.000
_cell.length_c   1.000
_cell.angle_alpha   90.00
_cell.angle_beta   90.00
_cell.angle_gamma   90.00
#
_symmetry.space_group_name_H-M   'P 1'
#
loop_
_entity.id
_entity.type
_entity.pdbx_description
1 polymer ?
#
loop_
_entity_poly.entity_id
_entity_poly.type
_entity_poly.pdbx_seq_one_letter_code
_entity_poly.pdbx_strand_id
1 'polypeptide(L)'
;MKTAVTIAGSDSSGGAGIQADIKTMIANGVYAMSAITALTAQNTTGVTGIMEVTPEFLGEELDNIFTDIYPDAVKIGMVSSSALIEKIADKLKEYQAENIVVDPVMVATSGAKLISDEAIGTLKKRLLPIASVLTPNIPEAEVLAEMEIHSADDMIEAAKKISDTYHCAVLCKGGHKLNDANDLLYRDDDYRWFNGKRIDNPNTHGTGCTLSSAIASNLAKGFDMDTSVERAKDYISGALAAMLDLGKGSGPMDHGFAITGEYKKEA
;
A
#
# COMPACT_ATOMS: atom_id res chain seq x y z
N MET A 1 -12.18 6.91 18.11
CA MET A 1 -11.91 6.73 16.67
C MET A 1 -10.72 5.79 16.55
N LYS A 2 -10.72 4.87 15.61
CA LYS A 2 -9.56 4.01 15.33
C LYS A 2 -8.48 4.79 14.63
N THR A 3 -7.21 4.35 14.77
CA THR A 3 -6.02 5.08 14.31
C THR A 3 -5.20 4.20 13.38
N ALA A 4 -4.54 4.79 12.40
CA ALA A 4 -3.56 4.08 11.56
C ALA A 4 -2.40 5.02 11.22
N VAL A 5 -1.22 4.43 11.06
CA VAL A 5 -0.04 5.14 10.57
C VAL A 5 0.36 4.65 9.20
N THR A 6 0.68 5.58 8.29
CA THR A 6 1.39 5.26 7.05
C THR A 6 2.87 5.57 7.20
N ILE A 7 3.72 4.64 6.78
CA ILE A 7 5.18 4.77 6.70
C ILE A 7 5.54 4.69 5.22
N ALA A 8 5.75 5.83 4.58
CA ALA A 8 5.96 5.89 3.13
C ALA A 8 6.59 7.22 2.68
N GLY A 9 6.95 7.30 1.44
CA GLY A 9 7.35 8.55 0.80
C GLY A 9 6.16 9.49 0.59
N SER A 10 6.47 10.78 0.49
CA SER A 10 5.53 11.85 0.15
C SER A 10 5.42 11.99 -1.36
N ASP A 11 4.23 12.20 -1.88
CA ASP A 11 3.97 12.62 -3.26
C ASP A 11 3.43 14.05 -3.25
N SER A 12 4.21 15.02 -3.70
CA SER A 12 3.82 16.43 -3.71
C SER A 12 2.61 16.73 -4.59
N SER A 13 2.29 15.88 -5.56
CA SER A 13 1.06 15.98 -6.37
C SER A 13 -0.18 15.46 -5.65
N GLY A 14 0.01 14.72 -4.57
CA GLY A 14 -1.08 14.24 -3.72
C GLY A 14 -1.78 12.96 -4.21
N GLY A 15 -1.32 12.34 -5.30
CA GLY A 15 -1.98 11.17 -5.91
C GLY A 15 -1.57 9.83 -5.32
N ALA A 16 -0.38 9.74 -4.74
CA ALA A 16 0.17 8.52 -4.14
C ALA A 16 0.83 8.82 -2.78
N GLY A 17 1.63 7.87 -2.28
CA GLY A 17 2.39 8.02 -1.04
C GLY A 17 1.51 8.34 0.16
N ILE A 18 2.11 9.01 1.16
CA ILE A 18 1.39 9.37 2.40
C ILE A 18 0.12 10.21 2.14
N GLN A 19 0.09 11.00 1.07
CA GLN A 19 -1.06 11.84 0.76
C GLN A 19 -2.28 11.00 0.31
N ALA A 20 -2.08 10.01 -0.53
CA ALA A 20 -3.13 9.06 -0.89
C ALA A 20 -3.56 8.23 0.32
N ASP A 21 -2.59 7.80 1.14
CA ASP A 21 -2.83 6.99 2.32
C ASP A 21 -3.69 7.74 3.34
N ILE A 22 -3.31 8.97 3.70
CA ILE A 22 -4.05 9.81 4.65
C ILE A 22 -5.48 10.09 4.16
N LYS A 23 -5.63 10.47 2.88
CA LYS A 23 -6.96 10.70 2.27
C LYS A 23 -7.82 9.45 2.36
N THR A 24 -7.25 8.28 2.03
CA THR A 24 -7.91 6.99 2.09
C THR A 24 -8.33 6.62 3.51
N MET A 25 -7.43 6.74 4.48
CA MET A 25 -7.70 6.44 5.88
C MET A 25 -8.82 7.32 6.44
N ILE A 26 -8.77 8.64 6.18
CA ILE A 26 -9.82 9.58 6.59
C ILE A 26 -11.16 9.23 5.94
N ALA A 27 -11.18 8.97 4.63
CA ALA A 27 -12.41 8.58 3.92
C ALA A 27 -12.99 7.25 4.41
N ASN A 28 -12.15 6.36 4.97
CA ASN A 28 -12.55 5.12 5.63
C ASN A 28 -12.86 5.27 7.12
N GLY A 29 -12.88 6.50 7.67
CA GLY A 29 -13.26 6.79 9.05
C GLY A 29 -12.20 6.46 10.10
N VAL A 30 -10.92 6.49 9.73
CA VAL A 30 -9.76 6.23 10.58
C VAL A 30 -8.91 7.48 10.72
N TYR A 31 -8.46 7.80 11.94
CA TYR A 31 -7.49 8.87 12.16
C TYR A 31 -6.14 8.48 11.59
N ALA A 32 -5.62 9.28 10.68
CA ALA A 32 -4.40 8.99 9.94
C ALA A 32 -3.20 9.75 10.51
N MET A 33 -2.11 9.02 10.75
CA MET A 33 -0.80 9.54 11.10
C MET A 33 0.20 9.15 10.02
N SER A 34 1.36 9.83 9.95
CA SER A 34 2.39 9.52 8.97
C SER A 34 3.80 9.62 9.55
N ALA A 35 4.65 8.64 9.20
CA ALA A 35 6.10 8.73 9.29
C ALA A 35 6.67 8.74 7.86
N ILE A 36 7.47 9.75 7.53
CA ILE A 36 7.87 10.04 6.15
C ILE A 36 9.23 9.42 5.86
N THR A 37 9.31 8.58 4.84
CA THR A 37 10.59 7.95 4.42
C THR A 37 11.38 8.80 3.44
N ALA A 38 10.69 9.57 2.59
CA ALA A 38 11.29 10.48 1.62
C ALA A 38 10.30 11.57 1.20
N LEU A 39 10.83 12.74 0.88
CA LEU A 39 10.08 13.79 0.18
C LEU A 39 10.36 13.68 -1.32
N THR A 40 9.33 13.82 -2.16
CA THR A 40 9.50 13.87 -3.61
C THR A 40 9.06 15.22 -4.18
N ALA A 41 9.80 15.73 -5.14
CA ALA A 41 9.34 16.76 -6.06
C ALA A 41 8.70 16.02 -7.25
N GLN A 42 7.39 15.84 -7.20
CA GLN A 42 6.63 14.97 -8.10
C GLN A 42 5.36 15.65 -8.60
N ASN A 43 4.97 15.30 -9.82
CA ASN A 43 3.69 15.64 -10.41
C ASN A 43 3.16 14.44 -11.23
N THR A 44 2.03 14.62 -11.92
CA THR A 44 1.39 13.53 -12.70
C THR A 44 2.23 13.04 -13.89
N THR A 45 3.28 13.77 -14.27
CA THR A 45 4.16 13.41 -15.40
C THR A 45 5.48 12.77 -14.96
N GLY A 46 5.86 12.83 -13.68
CA GLY A 46 7.08 12.20 -13.16
C GLY A 46 7.63 12.79 -11.88
N VAL A 47 8.75 12.23 -11.45
CA VAL A 47 9.52 12.64 -10.27
C VAL A 47 10.79 13.35 -10.73
N THR A 48 11.02 14.57 -10.24
CA THR A 48 12.19 15.39 -10.59
C THR A 48 13.21 15.51 -9.47
N GLY A 49 12.86 15.14 -8.25
CA GLY A 49 13.77 15.16 -7.09
C GLY A 49 13.26 14.27 -5.96
N ILE A 50 14.21 13.69 -5.23
CA ILE A 50 13.94 12.86 -4.05
C ILE A 50 14.89 13.29 -2.94
N MET A 51 14.38 13.45 -1.74
CA MET A 51 15.15 13.68 -0.53
C MET A 51 14.72 12.66 0.54
N GLU A 52 15.57 11.68 0.83
CA GLU A 52 15.35 10.73 1.91
C GLU A 52 15.48 11.41 3.28
N VAL A 53 14.71 10.96 4.24
CA VAL A 53 14.95 11.28 5.65
C VAL A 53 16.06 10.38 6.19
N THR A 54 16.71 10.79 7.29
CA THR A 54 17.68 9.91 7.93
C THR A 54 16.97 8.79 8.71
N PRO A 55 17.59 7.61 8.86
CA PRO A 55 17.03 6.54 9.69
C PRO A 55 16.78 6.96 11.15
N GLU A 56 17.63 7.86 11.67
CA GLU A 56 17.48 8.41 13.03
C GLU A 56 16.20 9.22 13.13
N PHE A 57 15.96 10.14 12.18
CA PHE A 57 14.76 10.98 12.19
C PHE A 57 13.48 10.17 11.99
N LEU A 58 13.50 9.18 11.09
CA LEU A 58 12.38 8.25 10.92
C LEU A 58 12.10 7.48 12.23
N GLY A 59 13.15 7.08 12.94
CA GLY A 59 13.03 6.47 14.27
C GLY A 59 12.34 7.40 15.26
N GLU A 60 12.71 8.69 15.30
CA GLU A 60 12.08 9.70 16.16
C GLU A 60 10.60 9.94 15.79
N GLU A 61 10.24 9.97 14.49
CA GLU A 61 8.84 10.07 14.07
C GLU A 61 8.03 8.88 14.60
N LEU A 62 8.55 7.65 14.46
CA LEU A 62 7.89 6.43 14.94
C LEU A 62 7.78 6.43 16.48
N ASP A 63 8.84 6.80 17.19
CA ASP A 63 8.82 6.89 18.66
C ASP A 63 7.75 7.86 19.14
N ASN A 64 7.65 9.05 18.54
CA ASN A 64 6.64 10.03 18.89
C ASN A 64 5.21 9.54 18.61
N ILE A 65 5.00 8.80 17.51
CA ILE A 65 3.69 8.23 17.19
C ILE A 65 3.32 7.13 18.19
N PHE A 66 4.17 6.11 18.35
CA PHE A 66 3.85 4.93 19.13
C PHE A 66 3.77 5.20 20.65
N THR A 67 4.45 6.22 21.15
CA THR A 67 4.43 6.59 22.59
C THR A 67 3.28 7.51 22.97
N ASP A 68 2.58 8.12 22.02
CA ASP A 68 1.45 9.05 22.27
C ASP A 68 0.14 8.51 21.66
N ILE A 69 0.02 8.46 20.33
CA ILE A 69 -1.18 7.93 19.66
C ILE A 69 -0.83 6.58 19.05
N TYR A 70 -0.94 5.52 19.83
CA TYR A 70 -0.61 4.17 19.36
C TYR A 70 -1.54 3.75 18.20
N PRO A 71 -0.98 3.35 17.03
CA PRO A 71 -1.79 2.98 15.87
C PRO A 71 -2.42 1.58 16.01
N ASP A 72 -3.71 1.46 15.67
CA ASP A 72 -4.41 0.17 15.58
C ASP A 72 -4.01 -0.63 14.31
N ALA A 73 -3.40 0.03 13.31
CA ALA A 73 -2.84 -0.60 12.12
C ALA A 73 -1.69 0.23 11.53
N VAL A 74 -0.81 -0.44 10.81
CA VAL A 74 0.34 0.16 10.12
C VAL A 74 0.25 -0.16 8.64
N LYS A 75 0.37 0.86 7.77
CA LYS A 75 0.57 0.65 6.33
C LYS A 75 1.99 1.06 5.97
N ILE A 76 2.70 0.20 5.27
CA ILE A 76 4.04 0.49 4.75
C ILE A 76 3.96 0.55 3.22
N GLY A 77 4.41 1.68 2.67
CA GLY A 77 4.51 1.88 1.21
C GLY A 77 5.96 1.85 0.74
N MET A 78 6.32 2.81 -0.12
CA MET A 78 7.67 2.90 -0.67
C MET A 78 8.70 3.23 0.42
N VAL A 79 9.72 2.35 0.54
CA VAL A 79 10.92 2.55 1.35
C VAL A 79 12.12 2.19 0.48
N SER A 80 13.01 3.13 0.24
CA SER A 80 14.05 3.04 -0.80
C SER A 80 15.36 2.43 -0.34
N SER A 81 15.73 2.55 0.95
CA SER A 81 17.06 2.13 1.45
C SER A 81 16.98 1.06 2.53
N SER A 82 18.03 0.21 2.57
CA SER A 82 18.19 -0.84 3.59
C SER A 82 18.14 -0.28 5.01
N ALA A 83 18.78 0.87 5.25
CA ALA A 83 18.85 1.49 6.57
C ALA A 83 17.47 1.94 7.09
N LEU A 84 16.63 2.49 6.21
CA LEU A 84 15.24 2.85 6.57
C LEU A 84 14.39 1.61 6.83
N ILE A 85 14.53 0.55 5.99
CA ILE A 85 13.82 -0.72 6.17
C ILE A 85 14.17 -1.36 7.51
N GLU A 86 15.46 -1.40 7.87
CA GLU A 86 15.91 -1.93 9.16
C GLU A 86 15.34 -1.14 10.32
N LYS A 87 15.40 0.21 10.24
CA LYS A 87 14.84 1.08 11.27
C LYS A 87 13.35 0.86 11.48
N ILE A 88 12.57 0.77 10.39
CA ILE A 88 11.13 0.47 10.45
C ILE A 88 10.89 -0.88 11.13
N ALA A 89 11.59 -1.93 10.66
CA ALA A 89 11.41 -3.27 11.21
C ALA A 89 11.76 -3.35 12.70
N ASP A 90 12.81 -2.65 13.13
CA ASP A 90 13.23 -2.62 14.54
C ASP A 90 12.17 -1.89 15.40
N LYS A 91 11.68 -0.73 14.94
CA LYS A 91 10.67 0.03 15.68
C LYS A 91 9.32 -0.68 15.75
N LEU A 92 8.86 -1.29 14.67
CA LEU A 92 7.61 -2.07 14.69
C LEU A 92 7.69 -3.28 15.62
N LYS A 93 8.85 -3.94 15.72
CA LYS A 93 9.07 -5.02 16.70
C LYS A 93 9.17 -4.50 18.13
N GLU A 94 9.89 -3.39 18.35
CA GLU A 94 10.03 -2.76 19.67
C GLU A 94 8.67 -2.41 20.26
N TYR A 95 7.78 -1.81 19.46
CA TYR A 95 6.44 -1.44 19.86
C TYR A 95 5.39 -2.53 19.72
N GLN A 96 5.76 -3.74 19.27
CA GLN A 96 4.82 -4.85 19.04
C GLN A 96 3.63 -4.45 18.17
N ALA A 97 3.92 -3.72 17.08
CA ALA A 97 2.88 -3.24 16.17
C ALA A 97 2.09 -4.39 15.53
N GLU A 98 0.79 -4.21 15.44
CA GLU A 98 -0.14 -5.19 14.86
C GLU A 98 -0.76 -4.67 13.55
N ASN A 99 -1.45 -5.53 12.82
CA ASN A 99 -2.15 -5.19 11.59
C ASN A 99 -1.26 -4.46 10.57
N ILE A 100 -0.07 -5.03 10.32
CA ILE A 100 0.94 -4.47 9.43
C ILE A 100 0.63 -4.86 7.99
N VAL A 101 0.25 -3.88 7.17
CA VAL A 101 0.01 -4.01 5.72
C VAL A 101 1.22 -3.50 4.97
N VAL A 102 1.89 -4.36 4.20
CA VAL A 102 3.06 -3.97 3.41
C VAL A 102 2.71 -4.03 1.92
N ASP A 103 2.75 -2.87 1.26
CA ASP A 103 2.74 -2.77 -0.20
C ASP A 103 4.21 -2.79 -0.67
N PRO A 104 4.71 -3.90 -1.23
CA PRO A 104 6.14 -4.08 -1.50
C PRO A 104 6.53 -3.36 -2.79
N VAL A 105 6.43 -2.04 -2.79
CA VAL A 105 6.66 -1.18 -3.95
C VAL A 105 8.12 -1.28 -4.41
N MET A 106 8.36 -1.97 -5.53
CA MET A 106 9.71 -2.17 -6.10
C MET A 106 9.94 -1.38 -7.38
N VAL A 107 8.87 -1.15 -8.15
CA VAL A 107 8.91 -0.49 -9.46
C VAL A 107 7.81 0.56 -9.56
N ALA A 108 8.15 1.75 -10.04
CA ALA A 108 7.14 2.78 -10.32
C ALA A 108 6.23 2.37 -11.47
N THR A 109 5.04 2.96 -11.56
CA THR A 109 4.13 2.79 -12.71
C THR A 109 4.80 3.15 -14.05
N SER A 110 5.80 4.04 -14.03
CA SER A 110 6.63 4.39 -15.18
C SER A 110 7.66 3.32 -15.58
N GLY A 111 7.80 2.24 -14.81
CA GLY A 111 8.81 1.21 -15.01
C GLY A 111 10.17 1.51 -14.36
N ALA A 112 10.34 2.65 -13.70
CA ALA A 112 11.57 2.99 -13.01
C ALA A 112 11.73 2.14 -11.73
N LYS A 113 12.92 1.54 -11.54
CA LYS A 113 13.27 0.81 -10.31
C LYS A 113 13.34 1.80 -9.14
N LEU A 114 12.54 1.57 -8.11
CA LEU A 114 12.42 2.46 -6.94
C LEU A 114 13.26 2.01 -5.75
N ILE A 115 13.80 0.80 -5.80
CA ILE A 115 14.52 0.16 -4.69
C ILE A 115 15.73 -0.60 -5.25
N SER A 116 16.86 -0.58 -4.54
CA SER A 116 18.06 -1.33 -4.92
C SER A 116 17.92 -2.83 -4.61
N ASP A 117 18.75 -3.68 -5.26
CA ASP A 117 18.75 -5.13 -4.98
C ASP A 117 19.12 -5.44 -3.53
N GLU A 118 20.04 -4.65 -2.94
CA GLU A 118 20.39 -4.75 -1.53
C GLU A 118 19.18 -4.46 -0.64
N ALA A 119 18.44 -3.40 -0.93
CA ALA A 119 17.26 -3.03 -0.15
C ALA A 119 16.11 -4.03 -0.34
N ILE A 120 15.96 -4.67 -1.52
CA ILE A 120 15.04 -5.81 -1.71
C ILE A 120 15.44 -6.97 -0.78
N GLY A 121 16.73 -7.29 -0.71
CA GLY A 121 17.24 -8.32 0.20
C GLY A 121 16.95 -8.01 1.67
N THR A 122 17.09 -6.75 2.08
CA THR A 122 16.76 -6.29 3.43
C THR A 122 15.26 -6.33 3.70
N LEU A 123 14.45 -5.91 2.73
CA LEU A 123 12.98 -5.99 2.78
C LEU A 123 12.53 -7.43 3.05
N LYS A 124 13.01 -8.39 2.21
CA LYS A 124 12.72 -9.82 2.37
C LYS A 124 13.10 -10.38 3.73
N LYS A 125 14.20 -9.94 4.31
CA LYS A 125 14.73 -10.49 5.58
C LYS A 125 14.17 -9.84 6.83
N ARG A 126 13.84 -8.56 6.78
CA ARG A 126 13.58 -7.76 7.98
C ARG A 126 12.12 -7.33 8.12
N LEU A 127 11.49 -6.94 7.02
CA LEU A 127 10.17 -6.31 7.04
C LEU A 127 9.05 -7.27 6.65
N LEU A 128 9.21 -8.04 5.56
CA LEU A 128 8.15 -8.95 5.12
C LEU A 128 7.76 -10.00 6.18
N PRO A 129 8.70 -10.57 6.99
CA PRO A 129 8.34 -11.56 8.01
C PRO A 129 7.53 -11.02 9.19
N ILE A 130 7.34 -9.72 9.31
CA ILE A 130 6.51 -9.11 10.36
C ILE A 130 5.18 -8.56 9.83
N ALA A 131 4.92 -8.72 8.55
CA ALA A 131 3.68 -8.28 7.93
C ALA A 131 2.49 -9.18 8.34
N SER A 132 1.33 -8.58 8.51
CA SER A 132 0.04 -9.31 8.59
C SER A 132 -0.46 -9.67 7.18
N VAL A 133 -0.22 -8.79 6.22
CA VAL A 133 -0.56 -9.00 4.81
C VAL A 133 0.40 -8.26 3.89
N LEU A 134 0.78 -8.92 2.80
CA LEU A 134 1.51 -8.34 1.68
C LEU A 134 0.56 -8.10 0.51
N THR A 135 0.74 -6.99 -0.22
CA THR A 135 -0.12 -6.64 -1.35
C THR A 135 0.67 -6.50 -2.67
N PRO A 136 1.43 -7.53 -3.10
CA PRO A 136 2.22 -7.44 -4.32
C PRO A 136 1.33 -7.39 -5.57
N ASN A 137 1.75 -6.64 -6.60
CA ASN A 137 1.28 -6.84 -7.96
C ASN A 137 1.99 -8.05 -8.59
N ILE A 138 1.58 -8.47 -9.81
CA ILE A 138 2.15 -9.65 -10.47
C ILE A 138 3.68 -9.56 -10.59
N PRO A 139 4.30 -8.48 -11.14
CA PRO A 139 5.76 -8.37 -11.19
C PRO A 139 6.44 -8.43 -9.82
N GLU A 140 5.85 -7.85 -8.79
CA GLU A 140 6.35 -7.93 -7.42
C GLU A 140 6.22 -9.35 -6.85
N ALA A 141 5.11 -10.03 -7.13
CA ALA A 141 4.90 -11.41 -6.71
C ALA A 141 5.91 -12.36 -7.39
N GLU A 142 6.23 -12.15 -8.67
CA GLU A 142 7.28 -12.91 -9.37
C GLU A 142 8.65 -12.77 -8.70
N VAL A 143 9.02 -11.54 -8.30
CA VAL A 143 10.28 -11.27 -7.57
C VAL A 143 10.26 -11.91 -6.17
N LEU A 144 9.15 -11.88 -5.48
CA LEU A 144 9.04 -12.44 -4.13
C LEU A 144 8.98 -13.97 -4.14
N ALA A 145 8.25 -14.55 -5.08
CA ALA A 145 8.11 -15.99 -5.25
C ALA A 145 9.27 -16.64 -6.03
N GLU A 146 10.10 -15.84 -6.69
CA GLU A 146 11.19 -16.31 -7.56
C GLU A 146 10.67 -17.29 -8.63
N MET A 147 9.56 -16.91 -9.29
CA MET A 147 8.93 -17.65 -10.38
C MET A 147 8.17 -16.71 -11.31
N GLU A 148 7.95 -17.12 -12.55
CA GLU A 148 7.12 -16.40 -13.52
C GLU A 148 5.63 -16.72 -13.30
N ILE A 149 4.75 -15.77 -13.58
CA ILE A 149 3.28 -15.89 -13.41
C ILE A 149 2.62 -15.65 -14.77
N HIS A 150 2.10 -16.72 -15.38
CA HIS A 150 1.44 -16.69 -16.69
C HIS A 150 -0.03 -17.11 -16.63
N SER A 151 -0.49 -17.65 -15.50
CA SER A 151 -1.83 -18.20 -15.32
C SER A 151 -2.39 -17.89 -13.93
N ALA A 152 -3.68 -18.18 -13.74
CA ALA A 152 -4.32 -18.12 -12.43
C ALA A 152 -3.71 -19.15 -11.46
N ASP A 153 -3.34 -20.32 -11.95
CA ASP A 153 -2.73 -21.37 -11.14
C ASP A 153 -1.31 -20.96 -10.68
N ASP A 154 -0.52 -20.33 -11.56
CA ASP A 154 0.79 -19.77 -11.18
C ASP A 154 0.64 -18.67 -10.12
N MET A 155 -0.43 -17.87 -10.21
CA MET A 155 -0.72 -16.82 -9.25
C MET A 155 -1.05 -17.40 -7.86
N ILE A 156 -1.78 -18.52 -7.81
CA ILE A 156 -2.05 -19.26 -6.57
C ILE A 156 -0.75 -19.84 -6.00
N GLU A 157 0.08 -20.48 -6.86
CA GLU A 157 1.36 -21.06 -6.43
C GLU A 157 2.32 -19.98 -5.91
N ALA A 158 2.43 -18.85 -6.59
CA ALA A 158 3.25 -17.72 -6.16
C ALA A 158 2.78 -17.16 -4.82
N ALA A 159 1.47 -16.92 -4.65
CA ALA A 159 0.91 -16.42 -3.42
C ALA A 159 1.12 -17.39 -2.25
N LYS A 160 0.95 -18.70 -2.49
CA LYS A 160 1.26 -19.75 -1.52
C LYS A 160 2.74 -19.70 -1.11
N LYS A 161 3.66 -19.70 -2.08
CA LYS A 161 5.10 -19.68 -1.81
C LYS A 161 5.53 -18.46 -1.01
N ILE A 162 4.95 -17.29 -1.30
CA ILE A 162 5.19 -16.05 -0.54
C ILE A 162 4.64 -16.18 0.88
N SER A 163 3.41 -16.67 1.03
CA SER A 163 2.78 -16.88 2.34
C SER A 163 3.57 -17.86 3.21
N ASP A 164 3.99 -18.99 2.65
CA ASP A 164 4.81 -20.00 3.34
C ASP A 164 6.17 -19.41 3.78
N THR A 165 6.76 -18.54 2.94
CA THR A 165 8.08 -17.95 3.20
C THR A 165 8.03 -16.88 4.31
N TYR A 166 7.00 -16.05 4.33
CA TYR A 166 6.91 -14.90 5.24
C TYR A 166 5.89 -15.07 6.36
N HIS A 167 5.13 -16.17 6.36
CA HIS A 167 4.11 -16.50 7.38
C HIS A 167 3.03 -15.42 7.54
N CYS A 168 2.54 -14.89 6.41
CA CYS A 168 1.52 -13.84 6.37
C CYS A 168 0.51 -14.07 5.26
N ALA A 169 -0.61 -13.36 5.30
CA ALA A 169 -1.54 -13.31 4.18
C ALA A 169 -0.91 -12.62 2.97
N VAL A 170 -1.32 -13.02 1.76
CA VAL A 170 -0.83 -12.42 0.50
C VAL A 170 -2.01 -12.07 -0.38
N LEU A 171 -2.19 -10.78 -0.66
CA LEU A 171 -3.12 -10.29 -1.67
C LEU A 171 -2.35 -10.03 -2.97
N CYS A 172 -2.29 -11.02 -3.83
CA CYS A 172 -1.69 -10.87 -5.16
C CYS A 172 -2.65 -10.09 -6.06
N LYS A 173 -2.25 -8.86 -6.44
CA LYS A 173 -3.09 -7.95 -7.26
C LYS A 173 -3.07 -8.37 -8.71
N GLY A 174 -4.24 -8.61 -9.30
CA GLY A 174 -4.41 -8.90 -10.72
C GLY A 174 -4.31 -7.66 -11.62
N GLY A 175 -4.76 -7.80 -12.86
CA GLY A 175 -4.91 -6.68 -13.79
C GLY A 175 -3.78 -6.47 -14.82
N HIS A 176 -2.63 -7.11 -14.70
CA HIS A 176 -1.51 -7.01 -15.63
C HIS A 176 -1.58 -8.11 -16.71
N LYS A 177 -2.59 -8.10 -17.59
CA LYS A 177 -2.75 -9.01 -18.77
C LYS A 177 -3.30 -10.39 -18.52
N LEU A 178 -3.41 -10.90 -17.30
CA LEU A 178 -3.88 -12.27 -17.04
C LEU A 178 -5.40 -12.35 -16.86
N ASN A 179 -6.00 -11.35 -16.23
CA ASN A 179 -7.44 -11.31 -15.93
C ASN A 179 -7.93 -9.85 -15.89
N ASP A 180 -9.26 -9.66 -15.85
CA ASP A 180 -9.84 -8.41 -15.33
C ASP A 180 -9.23 -8.06 -13.95
N ALA A 181 -9.66 -7.02 -13.28
CA ALA A 181 -9.12 -6.58 -12.00
C ALA A 181 -9.39 -7.58 -10.83
N ASN A 182 -9.14 -8.88 -11.06
CA ASN A 182 -9.33 -9.93 -10.06
C ASN A 182 -8.09 -10.07 -9.21
N ASP A 183 -8.23 -9.97 -7.89
CA ASP A 183 -7.14 -10.16 -6.94
C ASP A 183 -7.32 -11.47 -6.19
N LEU A 184 -6.20 -12.12 -5.86
CA LEU A 184 -6.15 -13.37 -5.13
C LEU A 184 -5.63 -13.13 -3.72
N LEU A 185 -6.45 -13.39 -2.70
CA LEU A 185 -6.00 -13.49 -1.31
C LEU A 185 -5.67 -14.95 -0.99
N TYR A 186 -4.44 -15.19 -0.54
CA TYR A 186 -3.98 -16.48 -0.02
C TYR A 186 -3.64 -16.34 1.47
N ARG A 187 -4.18 -17.22 2.32
CA ARG A 187 -3.89 -17.30 3.75
C ARG A 187 -4.32 -18.64 4.32
N ASP A 188 -3.69 -19.11 5.39
CA ASP A 188 -4.11 -20.29 6.15
C ASP A 188 -4.32 -21.55 5.26
N ASP A 189 -3.44 -21.75 4.29
CA ASP A 189 -3.49 -22.84 3.28
C ASP A 189 -4.75 -22.84 2.39
N ASP A 190 -5.48 -21.71 2.32
CA ASP A 190 -6.66 -21.52 1.49
C ASP A 190 -6.54 -20.22 0.65
N TYR A 191 -7.36 -20.10 -0.37
CA TYR A 191 -7.37 -18.91 -1.21
C TYR A 191 -8.78 -18.46 -1.59
N ARG A 192 -8.94 -17.16 -1.77
CA ARG A 192 -10.18 -16.54 -2.24
C ARG A 192 -9.91 -15.53 -3.35
N TRP A 193 -10.68 -15.62 -4.43
CA TRP A 193 -10.69 -14.63 -5.49
C TRP A 193 -11.65 -13.50 -5.17
N PHE A 194 -11.18 -12.28 -5.30
CA PHE A 194 -11.98 -11.06 -5.26
C PHE A 194 -12.12 -10.53 -6.68
N ASN A 195 -13.24 -10.80 -7.30
CA ASN A 195 -13.52 -10.38 -8.67
C ASN A 195 -13.72 -8.87 -8.74
N GLY A 196 -13.17 -8.24 -9.78
CA GLY A 196 -13.32 -6.83 -10.06
C GLY A 196 -13.48 -6.60 -11.57
N LYS A 197 -14.29 -5.64 -11.95
CA LYS A 197 -14.31 -5.17 -13.33
C LYS A 197 -13.27 -4.09 -13.50
N ARG A 198 -12.52 -4.17 -14.59
CA ARG A 198 -11.61 -3.08 -14.98
C ARG A 198 -12.42 -1.82 -15.27
N ILE A 199 -12.09 -0.76 -14.58
CA ILE A 199 -12.62 0.57 -14.82
C ILE A 199 -11.68 1.25 -15.82
N ASP A 200 -12.22 1.68 -16.96
CA ASP A 200 -11.44 2.37 -17.98
C ASP A 200 -11.24 3.83 -17.58
N ASN A 201 -10.26 4.03 -16.70
CA ASN A 201 -9.85 5.34 -16.22
C ASN A 201 -8.34 5.48 -16.46
N PRO A 202 -7.85 6.48 -17.21
CA PRO A 202 -6.43 6.74 -17.40
C PRO A 202 -5.73 7.20 -16.13
N ASN A 203 -6.49 7.72 -15.16
CA ASN A 203 -6.00 8.30 -13.91
C ASN A 203 -5.94 7.22 -12.82
N THR A 204 -4.87 6.45 -12.83
CA THR A 204 -4.66 5.30 -11.92
C THR A 204 -3.50 5.50 -10.95
N HIS A 205 -2.96 6.72 -10.86
CA HIS A 205 -1.85 7.02 -9.97
C HIS A 205 -2.25 6.84 -8.50
N GLY A 206 -1.49 6.01 -7.77
CA GLY A 206 -1.72 5.73 -6.36
C GLY A 206 -2.73 4.62 -6.06
N THR A 207 -3.18 3.83 -7.05
CA THR A 207 -4.11 2.70 -6.81
C THR A 207 -3.59 1.69 -5.79
N GLY A 208 -2.30 1.32 -5.85
CA GLY A 208 -1.68 0.42 -4.87
C GLY A 208 -1.70 1.01 -3.45
N CYS A 209 -1.26 2.27 -3.30
CA CYS A 209 -1.29 2.99 -2.04
C CYS A 209 -2.72 3.05 -1.45
N THR A 210 -3.70 3.38 -2.29
CA THR A 210 -5.11 3.46 -1.89
C THR A 210 -5.65 2.11 -1.42
N LEU A 211 -5.40 1.03 -2.17
CA LEU A 211 -5.87 -0.31 -1.80
C LEU A 211 -5.27 -0.76 -0.46
N SER A 212 -3.94 -0.68 -0.31
CA SER A 212 -3.26 -1.11 0.91
C SER A 212 -3.65 -0.27 2.13
N SER A 213 -3.87 1.03 1.97
CA SER A 213 -4.34 1.91 3.06
C SER A 213 -5.80 1.68 3.44
N ALA A 214 -6.66 1.33 2.48
CA ALA A 214 -8.04 0.93 2.75
C ALA A 214 -8.09 -0.40 3.51
N ILE A 215 -7.22 -1.38 3.17
CA ILE A 215 -7.08 -2.62 3.93
C ILE A 215 -6.64 -2.32 5.36
N ALA A 216 -5.57 -1.53 5.56
CA ALA A 216 -5.09 -1.13 6.88
C ALA A 216 -6.19 -0.44 7.70
N SER A 217 -6.97 0.44 7.07
CA SER A 217 -8.10 1.12 7.71
C SER A 217 -9.18 0.15 8.19
N ASN A 218 -9.47 -0.89 7.43
CA ASN A 218 -10.48 -1.87 7.80
C ASN A 218 -9.97 -2.82 8.89
N LEU A 219 -8.71 -3.25 8.84
CA LEU A 219 -8.06 -4.00 9.91
C LEU A 219 -8.02 -3.20 11.21
N ALA A 220 -7.67 -1.91 11.18
CA ALA A 220 -7.70 -1.02 12.34
C ALA A 220 -9.09 -0.98 13.01
N LYS A 221 -10.16 -1.07 12.22
CA LYS A 221 -11.55 -1.11 12.72
C LYS A 221 -11.95 -2.48 13.28
N GLY A 222 -11.09 -3.51 13.16
CA GLY A 222 -11.34 -4.87 13.66
C GLY A 222 -12.11 -5.77 12.71
N PHE A 223 -12.22 -5.42 11.42
CA PHE A 223 -12.72 -6.35 10.41
C PHE A 223 -11.71 -7.47 10.15
N ASP A 224 -12.18 -8.66 9.84
CA ASP A 224 -11.33 -9.75 9.38
C ASP A 224 -10.65 -9.43 8.03
N MET A 225 -9.70 -10.28 7.64
CA MET A 225 -8.90 -10.05 6.44
C MET A 225 -9.74 -10.03 5.16
N ASP A 226 -10.66 -10.99 5.00
CA ASP A 226 -11.52 -11.10 3.81
C ASP A 226 -12.42 -9.87 3.65
N THR A 227 -13.09 -9.49 4.73
CA THR A 227 -13.94 -8.30 4.78
C THR A 227 -13.13 -7.03 4.54
N SER A 228 -11.90 -6.95 5.08
CA SER A 228 -11.01 -5.81 4.88
C SER A 228 -10.59 -5.64 3.42
N VAL A 229 -10.28 -6.74 2.74
CA VAL A 229 -9.95 -6.74 1.30
C VAL A 229 -11.17 -6.40 0.45
N GLU A 230 -12.32 -7.00 0.71
CA GLU A 230 -13.56 -6.74 -0.02
C GLU A 230 -13.95 -5.26 0.04
N ARG A 231 -14.00 -4.68 1.24
CA ARG A 231 -14.28 -3.26 1.44
C ARG A 231 -13.25 -2.33 0.79
N ALA A 232 -11.97 -2.72 0.79
CA ALA A 232 -10.92 -1.95 0.14
C ALA A 232 -11.07 -1.96 -1.39
N LYS A 233 -11.46 -3.10 -1.98
CA LYS A 233 -11.75 -3.20 -3.42
C LYS A 233 -12.99 -2.37 -3.81
N ASP A 234 -14.03 -2.39 -3.01
CA ASP A 234 -15.22 -1.56 -3.25
C ASP A 234 -14.86 -0.08 -3.20
N TYR A 235 -14.07 0.33 -2.19
CA TYR A 235 -13.63 1.72 -2.06
C TYR A 235 -12.79 2.19 -3.25
N ILE A 236 -11.75 1.42 -3.65
CA ILE A 236 -10.91 1.82 -4.79
C ILE A 236 -11.69 1.84 -6.10
N SER A 237 -12.65 0.92 -6.28
CA SER A 237 -13.53 0.91 -7.45
C SER A 237 -14.40 2.16 -7.52
N GLY A 238 -14.94 2.60 -6.39
CA GLY A 238 -15.68 3.87 -6.30
C GLY A 238 -14.80 5.09 -6.61
N ALA A 239 -13.58 5.12 -6.07
CA ALA A 239 -12.63 6.21 -6.32
C ALA A 239 -12.20 6.32 -7.78
N LEU A 240 -12.04 5.18 -8.47
CA LEU A 240 -11.75 5.12 -9.91
C LEU A 240 -12.97 5.50 -10.74
N ALA A 241 -14.17 5.03 -10.37
CA ALA A 241 -15.40 5.30 -11.09
C ALA A 241 -15.84 6.78 -11.04
N ALA A 242 -15.33 7.53 -10.08
CA ALA A 242 -15.59 8.98 -9.98
C ALA A 242 -14.93 9.80 -11.09
N MET A 243 -14.02 9.19 -11.88
CA MET A 243 -13.43 9.77 -13.09
C MET A 243 -12.78 11.15 -12.89
N LEU A 244 -12.15 11.38 -11.73
CA LEU A 244 -11.42 12.62 -11.48
C LEU A 244 -10.32 12.80 -12.53
N ASP A 245 -10.29 13.97 -13.18
CA ASP A 245 -9.33 14.29 -14.25
C ASP A 245 -8.49 15.52 -13.86
N LEU A 246 -7.34 15.28 -13.25
CA LEU A 246 -6.41 16.31 -12.80
C LEU A 246 -4.99 16.03 -13.30
N GLY A 247 -4.34 17.05 -13.80
CA GLY A 247 -2.95 16.99 -14.24
C GLY A 247 -2.80 16.76 -15.74
N LYS A 248 -1.56 16.48 -16.18
CA LYS A 248 -1.21 16.30 -17.61
C LYS A 248 -0.78 14.87 -17.95
N GLY A 249 -0.57 14.05 -16.94
CA GLY A 249 -0.17 12.65 -17.04
C GLY A 249 -1.19 11.72 -16.39
N SER A 250 -0.75 10.57 -15.83
CA SER A 250 -1.63 9.72 -15.05
C SER A 250 -2.02 10.46 -13.76
N GLY A 251 -3.25 10.91 -13.68
CA GLY A 251 -3.78 11.71 -12.58
C GLY A 251 -4.19 10.87 -11.37
N PRO A 252 -4.53 11.53 -10.24
CA PRO A 252 -5.01 10.87 -9.03
C PRO A 252 -6.46 10.41 -9.17
N MET A 253 -6.85 9.47 -8.30
CA MET A 253 -8.25 9.11 -8.09
C MET A 253 -8.95 10.09 -7.15
N ASP A 254 -10.30 10.13 -7.18
CA ASP A 254 -11.09 10.86 -6.18
C ASP A 254 -11.21 10.04 -4.88
N HIS A 255 -10.27 10.22 -3.97
CA HIS A 255 -10.32 9.58 -2.65
C HIS A 255 -11.54 10.04 -1.81
N GLY A 256 -12.12 11.19 -2.15
CA GLY A 256 -13.25 11.76 -1.45
C GLY A 256 -14.61 11.48 -2.09
N PHE A 257 -14.70 10.56 -3.05
CA PHE A 257 -15.94 10.33 -3.86
C PHE A 257 -17.17 10.04 -3.00
N ALA A 258 -17.02 9.35 -1.87
CA ALA A 258 -18.10 8.98 -0.96
C ALA A 258 -18.31 9.99 0.19
N ILE A 259 -17.46 11.02 0.31
CA ILE A 259 -17.63 12.05 1.33
C ILE A 259 -18.80 12.94 0.93
N THR A 260 -19.78 13.06 1.83
CA THR A 260 -20.95 13.90 1.67
C THR A 260 -20.96 15.00 2.72
N GLY A 261 -21.66 16.07 2.47
CA GLY A 261 -21.85 17.15 3.44
C GLY A 261 -21.78 18.55 2.84
N GLU A 262 -22.00 19.54 3.69
CA GLU A 262 -22.09 20.94 3.29
C GLU A 262 -20.77 21.46 2.69
N TYR A 263 -19.63 21.04 3.26
CA TYR A 263 -18.31 21.50 2.85
C TYR A 263 -17.82 20.93 1.49
N LYS A 264 -18.53 19.98 0.90
CA LYS A 264 -18.23 19.45 -0.45
C LYS A 264 -18.92 20.24 -1.57
N LYS A 265 -19.86 21.12 -1.24
CA LYS A 265 -20.59 21.90 -2.23
C LYS A 265 -19.68 22.96 -2.84
N GLU A 266 -19.66 23.01 -4.17
CA GLU A 266 -19.05 24.12 -4.91
C GLU A 266 -19.95 25.35 -4.88
N ALA A 267 -19.35 26.53 -5.08
CA ALA A 267 -20.05 27.81 -5.06
C ALA A 267 -20.93 28.00 -6.30
#